data_53010a466c903cb2f5b7932abc58d84e
#
_entry.id   53010a466c903cb2f5b7932abc58d84e
#
_cell.length_a   1.000
_cell.length_b   1.000
_cell.length_c   1.000
_cell.angle_alpha   90.00
_cell.angle_beta   90.00
_cell.angle_gamma   90.00
#
_symmetry.space_group_name_H-M   'P 1'
#
loop_
_entity.id
_entity.type
_entity.pdbx_description
1 polymer ?
#
loop_
_entity_poly.entity_id
_entity_poly.type
_entity_poly.pdbx_seq_one_letter_code
_entity_poly.pdbx_strand_id
1 'polypeptide(L)'
;MVYVRQEKLPGLKNYKYSGVDHSLLSRYVLKPFYTNVVIKCFPLWMAPNLITLTGFSFVTVNILTLLWYSPSLDQDCPSWVYYSWAIGLFLYQTFDAVDGAQARRTRQSGPLGELFDHGVDALNTSLEVLIFAASQNLGMGWKTVMTLFGCTLPLVLHIYICCILLRANLPCSALDLLRADMG
;
A
#
# COMPACT_ATOMS: atom_id res chain seq x y z
N MET A 1 4.91 21.93 17.08
CA MET A 1 5.05 22.05 15.62
C MET A 1 3.68 21.73 15.01
N VAL A 2 3.07 22.68 14.33
CA VAL A 2 1.81 22.45 13.62
C VAL A 2 2.19 22.19 12.16
N TYR A 3 2.19 20.91 11.73
CA TYR A 3 2.55 20.51 10.35
C TYR A 3 1.51 20.94 9.31
N VAL A 4 0.27 21.19 9.73
CA VAL A 4 -0.80 21.69 8.84
C VAL A 4 -1.33 22.98 9.43
N ARG A 5 -1.30 24.08 8.65
CA ARG A 5 -1.87 25.35 9.07
C ARG A 5 -3.38 25.22 9.21
N GLN A 6 -3.95 25.80 10.28
CA GLN A 6 -5.38 25.71 10.58
C GLN A 6 -6.27 26.25 9.44
N GLU A 7 -5.78 27.21 8.67
CA GLU A 7 -6.47 27.80 7.52
C GLU A 7 -6.69 26.82 6.37
N LYS A 8 -5.87 25.74 6.28
CA LYS A 8 -5.97 24.70 5.24
C LYS A 8 -6.86 23.50 5.64
N LEU A 9 -7.27 23.42 6.91
CA LEU A 9 -8.14 22.35 7.41
C LEU A 9 -9.50 22.25 6.69
N PRO A 10 -10.16 23.35 6.27
CA PRO A 10 -11.40 23.26 5.52
C PRO A 10 -11.26 22.55 4.17
N GLY A 11 -10.11 22.68 3.49
CA GLY A 11 -9.82 22.00 2.23
C GLY A 11 -9.73 20.48 2.38
N LEU A 12 -9.24 19.99 3.52
CA LEU A 12 -9.17 18.57 3.82
C LEU A 12 -10.56 17.92 4.03
N LYS A 13 -11.56 18.70 4.48
CA LYS A 13 -12.94 18.22 4.67
C LYS A 13 -13.66 17.96 3.35
N ASN A 14 -13.26 18.63 2.28
CA ASN A 14 -13.84 18.49 0.94
C ASN A 14 -13.14 17.42 0.10
N TYR A 15 -12.15 16.74 0.67
CA TYR A 15 -11.44 15.68 -0.03
C TYR A 15 -12.37 14.51 -0.39
N LYS A 16 -12.37 14.11 -1.66
CA LYS A 16 -13.08 12.92 -2.16
C LYS A 16 -12.11 12.08 -2.97
N TYR A 17 -11.96 10.83 -2.56
CA TYR A 17 -11.23 9.84 -3.36
C TYR A 17 -11.91 9.61 -4.71
N SER A 18 -11.17 9.70 -5.81
CA SER A 18 -11.69 9.60 -7.19
C SER A 18 -11.05 8.46 -8.01
N GLY A 19 -10.35 7.53 -7.38
CA GLY A 19 -9.75 6.40 -8.07
C GLY A 19 -10.81 5.43 -8.62
N VAL A 20 -10.77 5.14 -9.93
CA VAL A 20 -11.61 4.15 -10.59
C VAL A 20 -10.72 3.05 -11.17
N ASP A 21 -10.91 1.83 -10.69
CA ASP A 21 -10.23 0.66 -11.23
C ASP A 21 -11.07 0.02 -12.34
N HIS A 22 -10.50 -0.02 -13.55
CA HIS A 22 -11.12 -0.58 -14.76
C HIS A 22 -10.69 -2.02 -15.07
N SER A 23 -9.88 -2.66 -14.21
CA SER A 23 -9.46 -4.04 -14.39
C SER A 23 -10.64 -5.00 -14.38
N LEU A 24 -10.74 -5.87 -15.39
CA LEU A 24 -11.78 -6.88 -15.49
C LEU A 24 -11.75 -7.85 -14.31
N LEU A 25 -10.56 -8.30 -13.90
CA LEU A 25 -10.38 -9.20 -12.78
C LEU A 25 -10.84 -8.55 -11.47
N SER A 26 -10.47 -7.30 -11.25
CA SER A 26 -10.91 -6.54 -10.09
C SER A 26 -12.42 -6.39 -10.06
N ARG A 27 -13.04 -6.05 -11.20
CA ARG A 27 -14.46 -5.78 -11.29
C ARG A 27 -15.34 -7.02 -11.05
N TYR A 28 -14.97 -8.17 -11.65
CA TYR A 28 -15.83 -9.35 -11.66
C TYR A 28 -15.51 -10.40 -10.60
N VAL A 29 -14.26 -10.42 -10.10
CA VAL A 29 -13.81 -11.43 -9.14
C VAL A 29 -13.43 -10.79 -7.82
N LEU A 30 -12.45 -9.85 -7.81
CA LEU A 30 -11.88 -9.36 -6.58
C LEU A 30 -12.83 -8.46 -5.80
N LYS A 31 -13.46 -7.46 -6.43
CA LYS A 31 -14.41 -6.56 -5.75
C LYS A 31 -15.59 -7.30 -5.11
N PRO A 32 -16.31 -8.22 -5.82
CA PRO A 32 -17.35 -9.03 -5.19
C PRO A 32 -16.84 -9.86 -4.02
N PHE A 33 -15.66 -10.45 -4.12
CA PHE A 33 -15.04 -11.22 -3.04
C PHE A 33 -14.77 -10.35 -1.82
N TYR A 34 -14.09 -9.21 -2.01
CA TYR A 34 -13.74 -8.32 -0.90
C TYR A 34 -14.96 -7.67 -0.25
N THR A 35 -15.94 -7.21 -1.04
CA THR A 35 -17.12 -6.50 -0.53
C THR A 35 -18.19 -7.42 0.05
N ASN A 36 -18.31 -8.66 -0.41
CA ASN A 36 -19.39 -9.56 0.04
C ASN A 36 -18.92 -10.57 1.09
N VAL A 37 -17.65 -10.94 1.08
CA VAL A 37 -17.08 -11.97 1.97
C VAL A 37 -16.14 -11.34 2.99
N VAL A 38 -15.02 -10.77 2.55
CA VAL A 38 -13.93 -10.38 3.43
C VAL A 38 -14.32 -9.23 4.35
N ILE A 39 -15.00 -8.21 3.86
CA ILE A 39 -15.39 -7.03 4.68
C ILE A 39 -16.31 -7.39 5.85
N LYS A 40 -17.06 -8.49 5.74
CA LYS A 40 -17.96 -8.95 6.81
C LYS A 40 -17.20 -9.54 7.99
N CYS A 41 -15.97 -9.98 7.77
CA CYS A 41 -15.09 -10.48 8.83
C CYS A 41 -14.56 -9.34 9.71
N PHE A 42 -14.64 -8.10 9.24
CA PHE A 42 -14.16 -6.93 9.97
C PHE A 42 -15.31 -6.19 10.66
N PRO A 43 -15.25 -6.06 11.98
CA PRO A 43 -16.25 -5.32 12.74
C PRO A 43 -16.15 -3.82 12.47
N LEU A 44 -17.27 -3.10 12.65
CA LEU A 44 -17.33 -1.65 12.37
C LEU A 44 -16.46 -0.80 13.31
N TRP A 45 -16.08 -1.31 14.47
CA TRP A 45 -15.19 -0.61 15.40
C TRP A 45 -13.72 -0.67 15.00
N MET A 46 -13.35 -1.56 14.07
CA MET A 46 -11.97 -1.70 13.62
C MET A 46 -11.60 -0.56 12.67
N ALA A 47 -10.59 0.21 13.07
CA ALA A 47 -10.09 1.32 12.25
C ALA A 47 -9.45 0.80 10.94
N PRO A 48 -9.62 1.49 9.78
CA PRO A 48 -9.01 1.10 8.51
C PRO A 48 -7.51 0.88 8.61
N ASN A 49 -6.78 1.83 9.19
CA ASN A 49 -5.32 1.74 9.35
C ASN A 49 -4.87 0.54 10.20
N LEU A 50 -5.74 0.03 11.08
CA LEU A 50 -5.45 -1.18 11.83
C LEU A 50 -5.54 -2.42 10.94
N ILE A 51 -6.44 -2.42 9.94
CA ILE A 51 -6.55 -3.48 8.94
C ILE A 51 -5.27 -3.51 8.10
N THR A 52 -4.82 -2.36 7.58
CA THR A 52 -3.56 -2.22 6.83
C THR A 52 -2.38 -2.76 7.65
N LEU A 53 -2.24 -2.34 8.92
CA LEU A 53 -1.17 -2.82 9.81
C LEU A 53 -1.26 -4.33 10.10
N THR A 54 -2.47 -4.86 10.25
CA THR A 54 -2.65 -6.30 10.46
C THR A 54 -2.23 -7.07 9.21
N GLY A 55 -2.59 -6.58 8.01
CA GLY A 55 -2.07 -7.11 6.75
C GLY A 55 -0.55 -7.08 6.70
N PHE A 56 0.05 -5.94 7.00
CA PHE A 56 1.50 -5.75 7.00
C PHE A 56 2.23 -6.65 8.03
N SER A 57 1.57 -7.05 9.12
CA SER A 57 2.17 -7.99 10.08
C SER A 57 2.47 -9.37 9.47
N PHE A 58 1.67 -9.85 8.51
CA PHE A 58 1.95 -11.10 7.80
C PHE A 58 3.22 -10.99 6.95
N VAL A 59 3.43 -9.86 6.28
CA VAL A 59 4.67 -9.62 5.54
C VAL A 59 5.86 -9.52 6.48
N THR A 60 5.69 -8.91 7.64
CA THR A 60 6.74 -8.87 8.67
C THR A 60 7.14 -10.28 9.13
N VAL A 61 6.17 -11.17 9.35
CA VAL A 61 6.45 -12.58 9.67
C VAL A 61 7.19 -13.27 8.53
N ASN A 62 6.80 -13.02 7.28
CA ASN A 62 7.51 -13.55 6.11
C ASN A 62 8.96 -13.10 6.07
N ILE A 63 9.23 -11.81 6.34
CA ILE A 63 10.61 -11.28 6.41
C ILE A 63 11.40 -11.92 7.56
N LEU A 64 10.80 -12.13 8.72
CA LEU A 64 11.48 -12.79 9.83
C LEU A 64 11.85 -14.24 9.46
N THR A 65 10.97 -14.98 8.78
CA THR A 65 11.29 -16.31 8.28
C THR A 65 12.36 -16.28 7.20
N LEU A 66 12.35 -15.27 6.31
CA LEU A 66 13.39 -15.07 5.31
C LEU A 66 14.75 -14.84 5.97
N LEU A 67 14.84 -13.94 6.94
CA LEU A 67 16.08 -13.66 7.66
C LEU A 67 16.61 -14.87 8.43
N TRP A 68 15.73 -15.78 8.84
CA TRP A 68 16.12 -17.01 9.54
C TRP A 68 16.62 -18.09 8.59
N TYR A 69 15.96 -18.29 7.44
CA TYR A 69 16.23 -19.40 6.53
C TYR A 69 17.15 -19.05 5.36
N SER A 70 17.09 -17.82 4.85
CA SER A 70 17.86 -17.38 3.69
C SER A 70 18.34 -15.92 3.82
N PRO A 71 19.18 -15.60 4.83
CA PRO A 71 19.64 -14.23 5.05
C PRO A 71 20.44 -13.66 3.87
N SER A 72 21.11 -14.53 3.10
CA SER A 72 21.89 -14.14 1.90
C SER A 72 21.07 -14.16 0.62
N LEU A 73 19.77 -14.52 0.66
CA LEU A 73 18.84 -14.60 -0.48
C LEU A 73 19.26 -15.62 -1.57
N ASP A 74 20.10 -16.59 -1.23
CA ASP A 74 20.64 -17.60 -2.14
C ASP A 74 20.56 -19.04 -1.59
N GLN A 75 19.86 -19.22 -0.48
CA GLN A 75 19.72 -20.51 0.20
C GLN A 75 18.34 -21.10 -0.04
N ASP A 76 18.32 -22.41 -0.35
CA ASP A 76 17.07 -23.14 -0.47
C ASP A 76 16.37 -23.26 0.89
N CYS A 77 15.11 -22.92 0.91
CA CYS A 77 14.26 -23.02 2.10
C CYS A 77 13.41 -24.31 2.07
N PRO A 78 12.98 -24.81 3.23
CA PRO A 78 11.96 -25.86 3.27
C PRO A 78 10.69 -25.42 2.55
N SER A 79 9.99 -26.33 1.86
CA SER A 79 8.81 -26.04 1.03
C SER A 79 7.71 -25.26 1.77
N TRP A 80 7.52 -25.54 3.07
CA TRP A 80 6.51 -24.85 3.87
C TRP A 80 6.79 -23.34 4.02
N VAL A 81 8.06 -22.91 3.95
CA VAL A 81 8.44 -21.49 4.02
C VAL A 81 7.94 -20.75 2.78
N TYR A 82 8.10 -21.32 1.60
CA TYR A 82 7.56 -20.76 0.35
C TYR A 82 6.04 -20.65 0.38
N TYR A 83 5.36 -21.67 0.91
CA TYR A 83 3.90 -21.60 1.10
C TYR A 83 3.50 -20.53 2.10
N SER A 84 4.24 -20.35 3.21
CA SER A 84 3.96 -19.29 4.18
C SER A 84 4.14 -17.90 3.56
N TRP A 85 5.17 -17.70 2.72
CA TRP A 85 5.36 -16.44 2.01
C TRP A 85 4.21 -16.15 1.04
N ALA A 86 3.78 -17.12 0.26
CA ALA A 86 2.66 -16.96 -0.65
C ALA A 86 1.35 -16.63 0.08
N ILE A 87 1.07 -17.32 1.19
CA ILE A 87 -0.12 -17.07 2.02
C ILE A 87 -0.05 -15.69 2.66
N GLY A 88 1.09 -15.30 3.22
CA GLY A 88 1.26 -14.00 3.86
C GLY A 88 1.09 -12.84 2.88
N LEU A 89 1.63 -12.95 1.66
CA LEU A 89 1.42 -11.97 0.59
C LEU A 89 -0.06 -11.90 0.16
N PHE A 90 -0.71 -13.04 0.00
CA PHE A 90 -2.14 -13.08 -0.34
C PHE A 90 -3.00 -12.44 0.74
N LEU A 91 -2.69 -12.68 2.02
CA LEU A 91 -3.39 -12.05 3.15
C LEU A 91 -3.16 -10.54 3.15
N TYR A 92 -1.93 -10.07 2.98
CA TYR A 92 -1.65 -8.63 2.88
C TYR A 92 -2.50 -7.98 1.79
N GLN A 93 -2.44 -8.48 0.56
CA GLN A 93 -3.23 -7.97 -0.58
C GLN A 93 -4.74 -7.96 -0.30
N THR A 94 -5.22 -8.96 0.45
CA THR A 94 -6.63 -9.06 0.82
C THR A 94 -7.02 -8.00 1.85
N PHE A 95 -6.18 -7.75 2.85
CA PHE A 95 -6.42 -6.75 3.89
C PHE A 95 -6.34 -5.33 3.33
N ASP A 96 -5.33 -5.06 2.51
CA ASP A 96 -5.13 -3.82 1.78
C ASP A 96 -6.34 -3.46 0.91
N ALA A 97 -6.84 -4.41 0.11
CA ALA A 97 -8.02 -4.18 -0.73
C ALA A 97 -9.30 -3.86 0.07
N VAL A 98 -9.35 -4.21 1.35
CA VAL A 98 -10.55 -4.05 2.20
C VAL A 98 -10.49 -2.80 3.07
N ASP A 99 -9.32 -2.28 3.42
CA ASP A 99 -9.20 -1.14 4.33
C ASP A 99 -9.84 0.14 3.78
N GLY A 100 -9.66 0.44 2.50
CA GLY A 100 -10.38 1.53 1.83
C GLY A 100 -11.91 1.31 1.78
N ALA A 101 -12.37 0.06 1.68
CA ALA A 101 -13.80 -0.25 1.78
C ALA A 101 -14.30 -0.04 3.21
N GLN A 102 -13.53 -0.44 4.21
CA GLN A 102 -13.81 -0.18 5.63
C GLN A 102 -13.80 1.32 5.93
N ALA A 103 -12.84 2.09 5.40
CA ALA A 103 -12.79 3.54 5.56
C ALA A 103 -14.08 4.23 5.08
N ARG A 104 -14.60 3.80 3.93
CA ARG A 104 -15.89 4.29 3.41
C ARG A 104 -17.06 3.86 4.29
N ARG A 105 -17.08 2.61 4.76
CA ARG A 105 -18.13 2.03 5.60
C ARG A 105 -18.21 2.70 6.97
N THR A 106 -17.05 3.06 7.55
CA THR A 106 -16.94 3.72 8.87
C THR A 106 -16.94 5.24 8.80
N ARG A 107 -17.00 5.83 7.59
CA ARG A 107 -16.89 7.27 7.33
C ARG A 107 -15.59 7.88 7.85
N GLN A 108 -14.50 7.11 7.82
CA GLN A 108 -13.17 7.53 8.24
C GLN A 108 -12.23 7.77 7.05
N SER A 109 -12.78 7.88 5.84
CA SER A 109 -11.99 8.21 4.65
C SER A 109 -11.41 9.62 4.78
N GLY A 110 -10.10 9.76 4.55
CA GLY A 110 -9.42 11.04 4.61
C GLY A 110 -8.00 10.97 4.05
N PRO A 111 -7.42 12.15 3.70
CA PRO A 111 -6.09 12.20 3.06
C PRO A 111 -4.98 11.62 3.92
N LEU A 112 -5.11 11.68 5.25
CA LEU A 112 -4.11 11.11 6.17
C LEU A 112 -4.14 9.58 6.16
N GLY A 113 -5.33 8.98 6.08
CA GLY A 113 -5.48 7.52 5.95
C GLY A 113 -4.88 7.02 4.65
N GLU A 114 -5.15 7.71 3.54
CA GLU A 114 -4.59 7.37 2.23
C GLU A 114 -3.06 7.53 2.18
N LEU A 115 -2.51 8.58 2.80
CA LEU A 115 -1.06 8.74 2.91
C LEU A 115 -0.42 7.62 3.74
N PHE A 116 -1.09 7.19 4.80
CA PHE A 116 -0.63 6.07 5.63
C PHE A 116 -0.61 4.77 4.84
N ASP A 117 -1.69 4.47 4.13
CA ASP A 117 -1.86 3.31 3.26
C ASP A 117 -0.75 3.24 2.20
N HIS A 118 -0.59 4.28 1.39
CA HIS A 118 0.50 4.36 0.41
C HIS A 118 1.91 4.27 1.03
N GLY A 119 2.09 4.76 2.25
CA GLY A 119 3.36 4.63 2.99
C GLY A 119 3.65 3.18 3.35
N VAL A 120 2.65 2.44 3.80
CA VAL A 120 2.76 0.99 4.10
C VAL A 120 2.97 0.21 2.82
N ASP A 121 2.27 0.53 1.73
CA ASP A 121 2.44 -0.09 0.41
C ASP A 121 3.86 0.05 -0.13
N ALA A 122 4.45 1.23 0.00
CA ALA A 122 5.83 1.48 -0.44
C ALA A 122 6.84 0.61 0.34
N LEU A 123 6.65 0.48 1.67
CA LEU A 123 7.46 -0.41 2.50
C LEU A 123 7.24 -1.87 2.10
N ASN A 124 5.98 -2.28 1.96
CA ASN A 124 5.61 -3.65 1.60
C ASN A 124 6.22 -4.05 0.27
N THR A 125 6.11 -3.21 -0.78
CA THR A 125 6.69 -3.50 -2.10
C THR A 125 8.18 -3.80 -2.00
N SER A 126 8.93 -3.05 -1.20
CA SER A 126 10.36 -3.28 -1.00
C SER A 126 10.65 -4.62 -0.31
N LEU A 127 9.84 -4.99 0.69
CA LEU A 127 9.97 -6.26 1.42
C LEU A 127 9.56 -7.45 0.57
N GLU A 128 8.50 -7.32 -0.23
CA GLU A 128 8.04 -8.36 -1.17
C GLU A 128 9.10 -8.69 -2.22
N VAL A 129 9.83 -7.67 -2.71
CA VAL A 129 10.94 -7.89 -3.65
C VAL A 129 12.07 -8.70 -3.02
N LEU A 130 12.35 -8.52 -1.73
CA LEU A 130 13.35 -9.34 -1.03
C LEU A 130 12.88 -10.80 -0.89
N ILE A 131 11.61 -11.03 -0.56
CA ILE A 131 11.00 -12.36 -0.51
C ILE A 131 11.05 -13.01 -1.90
N PHE A 132 10.72 -12.26 -2.95
CA PHE A 132 10.83 -12.73 -4.33
C PHE A 132 12.28 -13.08 -4.69
N ALA A 133 13.25 -12.22 -4.36
CA ALA A 133 14.66 -12.47 -4.63
C ALA A 133 15.16 -13.75 -3.95
N ALA A 134 14.76 -14.00 -2.69
CA ALA A 134 15.06 -15.22 -1.98
C ALA A 134 14.40 -16.45 -2.61
N SER A 135 13.15 -16.33 -3.05
CA SER A 135 12.42 -17.42 -3.70
C SER A 135 13.05 -17.84 -5.04
N GLN A 136 13.79 -16.95 -5.69
CA GLN A 136 14.51 -17.18 -6.94
C GLN A 136 16.02 -17.43 -6.73
N ASN A 137 16.49 -17.49 -5.48
CA ASN A 137 17.91 -17.64 -5.13
C ASN A 137 18.81 -16.62 -5.85
N LEU A 138 18.39 -15.33 -5.93
CA LEU A 138 19.14 -14.31 -6.64
C LEU A 138 20.41 -13.85 -5.92
N GLY A 139 20.46 -14.07 -4.61
CA GLY A 139 21.56 -13.64 -3.74
C GLY A 139 21.59 -12.15 -3.48
N MET A 140 22.44 -11.70 -2.55
CA MET A 140 22.69 -10.28 -2.26
C MET A 140 23.62 -9.68 -3.31
N GLY A 141 23.14 -9.55 -4.54
CA GLY A 141 23.94 -9.06 -5.65
C GLY A 141 23.19 -8.09 -6.57
N TRP A 142 23.83 -7.82 -7.70
CA TRP A 142 23.29 -6.91 -8.71
C TRP A 142 21.91 -7.34 -9.24
N LYS A 143 21.64 -8.64 -9.30
CA LYS A 143 20.34 -9.17 -9.74
C LYS A 143 19.20 -8.70 -8.82
N THR A 144 19.38 -8.82 -7.51
CA THR A 144 18.39 -8.36 -6.50
C THR A 144 18.22 -6.84 -6.56
N VAL A 145 19.31 -6.09 -6.72
CA VAL A 145 19.25 -4.64 -6.89
C VAL A 145 18.44 -4.26 -8.14
N MET A 146 18.68 -4.92 -9.28
CA MET A 146 17.91 -4.68 -10.52
C MET A 146 16.43 -5.04 -10.34
N THR A 147 16.12 -6.13 -9.65
CA THR A 147 14.74 -6.52 -9.36
C THR A 147 14.06 -5.50 -8.46
N LEU A 148 14.75 -5.02 -7.43
CA LEU A 148 14.25 -3.99 -6.53
C LEU A 148 13.90 -2.72 -7.31
N PHE A 149 14.83 -2.20 -8.12
CA PHE A 149 14.58 -1.02 -8.94
C PHE A 149 13.47 -1.25 -9.98
N GLY A 150 13.44 -2.41 -10.61
CA GLY A 150 12.43 -2.76 -11.62
C GLY A 150 11.01 -2.83 -11.04
N CYS A 151 10.86 -3.28 -9.79
CA CYS A 151 9.56 -3.37 -9.14
C CYS A 151 9.15 -2.06 -8.45
N THR A 152 10.09 -1.36 -7.80
CA THR A 152 9.77 -0.13 -7.04
C THR A 152 9.64 1.09 -7.93
N LEU A 153 10.43 1.20 -9.01
CA LEU A 153 10.40 2.35 -9.91
C LEU A 153 9.03 2.60 -10.55
N PRO A 154 8.32 1.60 -11.08
CA PRO A 154 6.96 1.78 -11.60
C PRO A 154 5.98 2.28 -10.55
N LEU A 155 6.08 1.79 -9.30
CA LEU A 155 5.22 2.23 -8.20
C LEU A 155 5.48 3.69 -7.86
N VAL A 156 6.75 4.08 -7.68
CA VAL A 156 7.14 5.47 -7.40
C VAL A 156 6.69 6.40 -8.53
N LEU A 157 6.88 5.97 -9.79
CA LEU A 157 6.45 6.74 -10.95
C LEU A 157 4.93 6.89 -10.99
N HIS A 158 4.18 5.83 -10.67
CA HIS A 158 2.72 5.86 -10.58
C HIS A 158 2.24 6.86 -9.52
N ILE A 159 2.79 6.81 -8.31
CA ILE A 159 2.48 7.75 -7.22
C ILE A 159 2.80 9.19 -7.65
N TYR A 160 3.96 9.41 -8.30
CA TYR A 160 4.36 10.72 -8.76
C TYR A 160 3.41 11.28 -9.84
N ILE A 161 3.00 10.45 -10.80
CA ILE A 161 2.00 10.82 -11.82
C ILE A 161 0.65 11.14 -11.17
N CYS A 162 0.19 10.31 -10.23
CA CYS A 162 -1.04 10.58 -9.48
C CYS A 162 -0.97 11.92 -8.73
N CYS A 163 0.15 12.21 -8.06
CA CYS A 163 0.35 13.49 -7.38
C CYS A 163 0.33 14.68 -8.35
N ILE A 164 0.92 14.56 -9.54
CA ILE A 164 0.88 15.60 -10.58
C ILE A 164 -0.54 15.81 -11.07
N LEU A 165 -1.27 14.72 -11.36
CA LEU A 165 -2.65 14.79 -11.84
C LEU A 165 -3.59 15.38 -10.80
N LEU A 166 -3.43 15.02 -9.52
CA LEU A 166 -4.15 15.65 -8.41
C LEU A 166 -3.85 17.14 -8.33
N ARG A 167 -2.58 17.53 -8.48
CA ARG A 167 -2.18 18.94 -8.49
C ARG A 167 -2.73 19.71 -9.69
N ALA A 168 -2.80 19.08 -10.85
CA ALA A 168 -3.36 19.68 -12.07
C ALA A 168 -4.89 19.85 -12.01
N ASN A 169 -5.58 19.00 -11.26
CA ASN A 169 -7.04 19.07 -11.06
C ASN A 169 -7.46 19.96 -9.87
N LEU A 170 -6.48 20.47 -9.08
CA LEU A 170 -6.77 21.48 -8.07
C LEU A 170 -7.11 22.81 -8.76
N PRO A 171 -8.19 23.51 -8.37
CA PRO A 171 -8.52 24.81 -8.95
C PRO A 171 -7.36 25.80 -8.74
N CYS A 172 -7.14 26.68 -9.72
CA CYS A 172 -6.04 27.67 -9.72
C CYS A 172 -5.91 28.44 -8.40
N SER A 173 -7.04 28.70 -7.72
CA SER A 173 -7.09 29.33 -6.40
C SER A 173 -6.35 28.55 -5.31
N ALA A 174 -6.27 27.22 -5.42
CA ALA A 174 -5.51 26.41 -4.47
C ALA A 174 -4.01 26.40 -4.78
N LEU A 175 -3.63 26.55 -6.04
CA LEU A 175 -2.23 26.68 -6.49
C LEU A 175 -1.62 28.03 -6.15
N ASP A 176 -2.41 29.10 -6.23
CA ASP A 176 -1.97 30.46 -5.87
C ASP A 176 -1.74 30.59 -4.36
N LEU A 177 -2.54 29.89 -3.54
CA LEU A 177 -2.33 29.81 -2.09
C LEU A 177 -1.04 29.06 -1.73
N LEU A 178 -0.67 28.01 -2.51
CA LEU A 178 0.60 27.30 -2.31
C LEU A 178 1.82 28.10 -2.77
N ARG A 179 1.65 28.98 -3.76
CA ARG A 179 2.71 29.84 -4.31
C ARG A 179 3.00 31.06 -3.46
N ALA A 180 1.97 31.62 -2.83
CA ALA A 180 2.10 32.75 -1.91
C ALA A 180 2.87 32.42 -0.61
N ASP A 181 3.02 31.15 -0.28
CA ASP A 181 3.71 30.67 0.93
C ASP A 181 5.20 30.30 0.69
N MET A 182 5.70 30.43 -0.54
CA MET A 182 7.11 30.12 -0.89
C MET A 182 7.95 31.39 -1.18
N GLY A 183 7.41 32.58 -1.04
CA GLY A 183 8.08 33.88 -1.07
C GLY A 183 8.05 34.49 0.31
#